data_4eb7fc9334134cea3ba4fef43d70570b
#
_entry.id   4eb7fc9334134cea3ba4fef43d70570b
#
_cell.length_a   1.000
_cell.length_b   1.000
_cell.length_c   1.000
_cell.angle_alpha   90.00
_cell.angle_beta   90.00
_cell.angle_gamma   90.00
#
_symmetry.space_group_name_H-M   'P 1'
#
loop_
_entity.id
_entity.type
_entity.pdbx_description
1 polymer ?
#
loop_
_entity_poly.entity_id
_entity_poly.type
_entity_poly.pdbx_seq_one_letter_code
_entity_poly.pdbx_strand_id
1 'polypeptide(L)'
;MEQVVNEAKELLGMYRKKTILFIDEIHRFNKGQQDYLLPFVEDGTITLIGATTENPYFEVNSALISRSSVFELKSLGKEDIRTLLKRAVYDENKGMGNFHAEIDEDALEFLADVSGGDARSALNAIELGVLTTERSEDGKIHITL
;
A
#
# COMPACT_ATOMS: atom_id res chain seq x y z
N MET A 1 -15.16 14.70 5.20
CA MET A 1 -15.48 13.68 6.22
C MET A 1 -16.99 13.55 6.41
N GLU A 2 -17.72 14.62 6.68
CA GLU A 2 -19.21 14.61 6.84
C GLU A 2 -19.93 13.98 5.65
N GLN A 3 -19.54 14.32 4.42
CA GLN A 3 -20.15 13.75 3.22
C GLN A 3 -20.03 12.22 3.21
N VAL A 4 -18.85 11.68 3.48
CA VAL A 4 -18.61 10.23 3.52
C VAL A 4 -19.45 9.54 4.60
N VAL A 5 -19.58 10.17 5.77
CA VAL A 5 -20.43 9.66 6.85
C VAL A 5 -21.91 9.67 6.47
N ASN A 6 -22.38 10.73 5.81
CA ASN A 6 -23.76 10.82 5.36
C ASN A 6 -24.08 9.77 4.29
N GLU A 7 -23.20 9.59 3.32
CA GLU A 7 -23.31 8.51 2.32
C GLU A 7 -23.33 7.11 2.99
N ALA A 8 -22.49 6.89 3.99
CA ALA A 8 -22.47 5.64 4.74
C ALA A 8 -23.79 5.37 5.48
N LYS A 9 -24.39 6.41 6.08
CA LYS A 9 -25.70 6.32 6.75
C LYS A 9 -26.81 5.98 5.75
N GLU A 10 -26.81 6.63 4.59
CA GLU A 10 -27.80 6.37 3.53
C GLU A 10 -27.67 4.93 3.01
N LEU A 11 -26.44 4.48 2.74
CA LEU A 11 -26.16 3.10 2.28
C LEU A 11 -26.61 2.06 3.31
N LEU A 12 -26.37 2.32 4.59
CA LEU A 12 -26.79 1.43 5.66
C LEU A 12 -28.32 1.42 5.81
N GLY A 13 -28.95 2.60 5.81
CA GLY A 13 -30.40 2.75 6.01
C GLY A 13 -31.23 2.21 4.86
N MET A 14 -30.89 2.56 3.61
CA MET A 14 -31.66 2.18 2.43
C MET A 14 -31.33 0.79 1.90
N TYR A 15 -30.06 0.39 1.95
CA TYR A 15 -29.58 -0.81 1.28
C TYR A 15 -28.99 -1.85 2.22
N ARG A 16 -28.93 -1.59 3.52
CA ARG A 16 -28.24 -2.43 4.53
C ARG A 16 -26.79 -2.76 4.17
N LYS A 17 -26.13 -1.86 3.42
CA LYS A 17 -24.72 -2.00 3.04
C LYS A 17 -23.84 -1.33 4.07
N LYS A 18 -22.84 -2.05 4.56
CA LYS A 18 -21.81 -1.51 5.45
C LYS A 18 -20.76 -0.78 4.61
N THR A 19 -20.24 0.31 5.14
CA THR A 19 -19.17 1.10 4.52
C THR A 19 -17.86 0.84 5.25
N ILE A 20 -16.81 0.52 4.48
CA ILE A 20 -15.45 0.47 4.98
C ILE A 20 -14.79 1.81 4.64
N LEU A 21 -14.35 2.52 5.65
CA LEU A 21 -13.60 3.76 5.50
C LEU A 21 -12.13 3.48 5.74
N PHE A 22 -11.32 3.59 4.68
CA PHE A 22 -9.87 3.49 4.77
C PHE A 22 -9.27 4.89 4.89
N ILE A 23 -8.47 5.11 5.92
CA ILE A 23 -7.74 6.36 6.14
C ILE A 23 -6.26 6.06 6.19
N ASP A 24 -5.55 6.49 5.16
CA ASP A 24 -4.09 6.46 5.14
C ASP A 24 -3.53 7.63 5.96
N GLU A 25 -2.44 7.38 6.67
CA GLU A 25 -1.80 8.36 7.55
C GLU A 25 -2.77 9.00 8.56
N ILE A 26 -3.56 8.17 9.26
CA ILE A 26 -4.59 8.63 10.21
C ILE A 26 -4.04 9.56 11.30
N HIS A 27 -2.74 9.49 11.61
CA HIS A 27 -2.07 10.38 12.56
C HIS A 27 -2.08 11.85 12.11
N ARG A 28 -2.29 12.14 10.83
CA ARG A 28 -2.44 13.51 10.31
C ARG A 28 -3.78 14.15 10.63
N PHE A 29 -4.75 13.35 11.02
CA PHE A 29 -6.04 13.87 11.50
C PHE A 29 -5.89 14.34 12.95
N ASN A 30 -6.34 15.56 13.22
CA ASN A 30 -6.38 16.04 14.59
C ASN A 30 -7.38 15.24 15.46
N LYS A 31 -7.25 15.37 16.77
CA LYS A 31 -8.07 14.60 17.70
C LYS A 31 -9.57 14.84 17.52
N GLY A 32 -9.98 16.06 17.20
CA GLY A 32 -11.39 16.38 16.94
C GLY A 32 -11.94 15.68 15.68
N GLN A 33 -11.12 15.55 14.64
CA GLN A 33 -11.46 14.80 13.43
C GLN A 33 -11.57 13.30 13.70
N GLN A 34 -10.68 12.77 14.53
CA GLN A 34 -10.73 11.38 14.96
C GLN A 34 -11.95 11.12 15.87
N ASP A 35 -12.24 12.02 16.82
CA ASP A 35 -13.42 11.93 17.68
C ASP A 35 -14.74 11.97 16.89
N TYR A 36 -14.78 12.73 15.81
CA TYR A 36 -15.96 12.79 14.93
C TYR A 36 -16.34 11.42 14.35
N LEU A 37 -15.37 10.54 14.12
CA LEU A 37 -15.61 9.20 13.58
C LEU A 37 -16.11 8.21 14.64
N LEU A 38 -15.82 8.46 15.91
CA LEU A 38 -16.07 7.52 16.99
C LEU A 38 -17.53 7.02 17.07
N PRO A 39 -18.57 7.89 17.04
CA PRO A 39 -19.97 7.43 17.10
C PRO A 39 -20.34 6.48 15.97
N PHE A 40 -19.78 6.70 14.77
CA PHE A 40 -20.11 5.94 13.56
C PHE A 40 -19.35 4.61 13.49
N VAL A 41 -18.23 4.52 14.17
CA VAL A 41 -17.51 3.25 14.41
C VAL A 41 -18.24 2.43 15.49
N GLU A 42 -18.73 3.10 16.53
CA GLU A 42 -19.45 2.45 17.64
C GLU A 42 -20.80 1.87 17.23
N ASP A 43 -21.55 2.59 16.42
CA ASP A 43 -22.88 2.15 15.96
C ASP A 43 -22.83 1.22 14.73
N GLY A 44 -21.62 0.98 14.18
CA GLY A 44 -21.41 0.12 13.03
C GLY A 44 -21.80 0.72 11.68
N THR A 45 -22.05 2.03 11.60
CA THR A 45 -22.26 2.76 10.33
C THR A 45 -21.02 2.66 9.46
N ILE A 46 -19.83 2.75 10.08
CA ILE A 46 -18.54 2.67 9.40
C ILE A 46 -17.66 1.59 10.05
N THR A 47 -17.03 0.77 9.24
CA THR A 47 -15.88 -0.03 9.63
C THR A 47 -14.63 0.75 9.26
N LEU A 48 -13.87 1.20 10.27
CA LEU A 48 -12.67 2.00 10.06
C LEU A 48 -11.44 1.11 9.89
N ILE A 49 -10.66 1.40 8.84
CA ILE A 49 -9.29 0.88 8.67
C ILE A 49 -8.37 2.10 8.62
N GLY A 50 -7.57 2.29 9.65
CA GLY A 50 -6.55 3.34 9.72
C GLY A 50 -5.16 2.77 9.48
N ALA A 51 -4.38 3.41 8.60
CA ALA A 51 -2.96 3.11 8.41
C ALA A 51 -2.11 4.27 8.94
N THR A 52 -0.97 3.96 9.52
CA THR A 52 -0.03 4.95 10.04
C THR A 52 1.39 4.41 10.06
N THR A 53 2.36 5.28 9.84
CA THR A 53 3.79 5.01 10.04
C THR A 53 4.24 5.30 11.47
N GLU A 54 3.39 5.98 12.24
CA GLU A 54 3.67 6.38 13.62
C GLU A 54 3.12 5.36 14.62
N ASN A 55 3.53 5.47 15.88
CA ASN A 55 2.99 4.61 16.92
C ASN A 55 1.51 4.95 17.20
N PRO A 56 0.56 4.06 16.87
CA PRO A 56 -0.85 4.34 16.96
C PRO A 56 -1.33 4.62 18.39
N TYR A 57 -0.66 4.10 19.39
CA TYR A 57 -1.03 4.31 20.80
C TYR A 57 -0.79 5.74 21.28
N PHE A 58 0.05 6.51 20.58
CA PHE A 58 0.31 7.92 20.90
C PHE A 58 -0.46 8.86 19.97
N GLU A 59 -0.58 8.51 18.70
CA GLU A 59 -1.08 9.41 17.66
C GLU A 59 -2.58 9.25 17.39
N VAL A 60 -3.12 8.05 17.62
CA VAL A 60 -4.55 7.80 17.43
C VAL A 60 -5.28 7.91 18.76
N ASN A 61 -6.49 8.46 18.70
CA ASN A 61 -7.34 8.61 19.88
C ASN A 61 -7.53 7.26 20.59
N SER A 62 -7.30 7.26 21.90
CA SER A 62 -7.41 6.05 22.73
C SER A 62 -8.79 5.39 22.68
N ALA A 63 -9.87 6.18 22.47
CA ALA A 63 -11.22 5.67 22.31
C ALA A 63 -11.38 4.87 20.99
N LEU A 64 -10.73 5.28 19.89
CA LEU A 64 -10.68 4.51 18.66
C LEU A 64 -9.80 3.25 18.80
N ILE A 65 -8.63 3.40 19.42
CA ILE A 65 -7.72 2.27 19.67
C ILE A 65 -8.39 1.18 20.50
N SER A 66 -9.12 1.54 21.56
CA SER A 66 -9.79 0.56 22.43
C SER A 66 -10.88 -0.26 21.70
N ARG A 67 -11.32 0.19 20.53
CA ARG A 67 -12.33 -0.47 19.67
C ARG A 67 -11.74 -1.06 18.40
N SER A 68 -10.42 -1.05 18.27
CA SER A 68 -9.69 -1.48 17.09
C SER A 68 -8.75 -2.64 17.41
N SER A 69 -8.44 -3.42 16.39
CA SER A 69 -7.31 -4.36 16.44
C SER A 69 -6.11 -3.69 15.79
N VAL A 70 -4.99 -3.64 16.48
CA VAL A 70 -3.74 -3.07 15.96
C VAL A 70 -2.92 -4.18 15.34
N PHE A 71 -2.54 -4.01 14.08
CA PHE A 71 -1.67 -4.91 13.34
C PHE A 71 -0.37 -4.19 13.00
N GLU A 72 0.73 -4.71 13.48
CA GLU A 72 2.06 -4.21 13.13
C GLU A 72 2.55 -4.90 11.86
N LEU A 73 2.81 -4.10 10.82
CA LEU A 73 3.42 -4.57 9.58
C LEU A 73 4.94 -4.52 9.72
N LYS A 74 5.59 -5.64 9.43
CA LYS A 74 7.06 -5.72 9.42
C LYS A 74 7.61 -5.27 8.07
N SER A 75 8.84 -4.76 8.07
CA SER A 75 9.58 -4.49 6.84
C SER A 75 9.72 -5.77 6.01
N LEU A 76 9.68 -5.60 4.69
CA LEU A 76 9.92 -6.71 3.76
C LEU A 76 11.36 -7.19 3.84
N GLY A 77 11.54 -8.50 3.79
CA GLY A 77 12.86 -9.10 3.67
C GLY A 77 13.39 -9.04 2.23
N LYS A 78 14.68 -9.29 2.06
CA LYS A 78 15.34 -9.30 0.75
C LYS A 78 14.67 -10.26 -0.23
N GLU A 79 14.30 -11.45 0.21
CA GLU A 79 13.60 -12.46 -0.63
C GLU A 79 12.18 -12.01 -1.01
N ASP A 80 11.49 -11.28 -0.14
CA ASP A 80 10.18 -10.71 -0.46
C ASP A 80 10.31 -9.66 -1.57
N ILE A 81 11.32 -8.79 -1.47
CA ILE A 81 11.63 -7.79 -2.51
C ILE A 81 12.02 -8.48 -3.83
N ARG A 82 12.87 -9.48 -3.81
CA ARG A 82 13.23 -10.27 -5.02
C ARG A 82 11.99 -10.83 -5.71
N THR A 83 11.11 -11.44 -4.93
CA THR A 83 9.84 -11.99 -5.43
C THR A 83 8.96 -10.91 -6.05
N LEU A 84 8.87 -9.75 -5.40
CA LEU A 84 8.12 -8.60 -5.88
C LEU A 84 8.69 -8.06 -7.19
N LEU A 85 10.02 -7.92 -7.29
CA LEU A 85 10.71 -7.44 -8.49
C LEU A 85 10.53 -8.40 -9.66
N LYS A 86 10.69 -9.71 -9.44
CA LYS A 86 10.42 -10.72 -10.48
C LYS A 86 8.99 -10.63 -11.00
N ARG A 87 8.03 -10.50 -10.08
CA ARG A 87 6.63 -10.31 -10.46
C ARG A 87 6.42 -9.00 -11.25
N ALA A 88 7.05 -7.92 -10.85
CA ALA A 88 6.94 -6.64 -11.55
C ALA A 88 7.47 -6.71 -12.98
N VAL A 89 8.57 -7.43 -13.22
CA VAL A 89 9.17 -7.59 -14.56
C VAL A 89 8.35 -8.53 -15.45
N TYR A 90 7.85 -9.64 -14.92
CA TYR A 90 7.34 -10.76 -15.75
C TYR A 90 5.80 -10.90 -15.76
N ASP A 91 5.06 -10.32 -14.82
CA ASP A 91 3.59 -10.43 -14.79
C ASP A 91 2.98 -9.51 -15.85
N GLU A 92 2.26 -10.09 -16.83
CA GLU A 92 1.62 -9.35 -17.92
C GLU A 92 0.40 -8.55 -17.49
N ASN A 93 -0.25 -8.94 -16.39
CA ASN A 93 -1.50 -8.32 -15.93
C ASN A 93 -1.28 -7.24 -14.87
N LYS A 94 -0.32 -7.46 -13.97
CA LYS A 94 -0.06 -6.60 -12.79
C LYS A 94 1.36 -6.04 -12.75
N GLY A 95 2.15 -6.31 -13.77
CA GLY A 95 3.52 -5.86 -13.92
C GLY A 95 3.79 -5.34 -15.32
N MET A 96 5.05 -5.39 -15.70
CA MET A 96 5.55 -4.90 -16.99
C MET A 96 5.89 -6.04 -17.98
N GLY A 97 5.30 -7.23 -17.82
CA GLY A 97 5.60 -8.39 -18.68
C GLY A 97 5.41 -8.13 -20.17
N ASN A 98 4.48 -7.27 -20.56
CA ASN A 98 4.23 -6.87 -21.95
C ASN A 98 5.39 -6.07 -22.58
N PHE A 99 6.33 -5.58 -21.79
CA PHE A 99 7.55 -4.93 -22.30
C PHE A 99 8.62 -5.91 -22.73
N HIS A 100 8.46 -7.22 -22.43
CA HIS A 100 9.43 -8.27 -22.69
C HIS A 100 10.82 -7.94 -22.11
N ALA A 101 10.83 -7.45 -20.86
CA ALA A 101 12.07 -7.19 -20.14
C ALA A 101 12.56 -8.46 -19.44
N GLU A 102 13.89 -8.59 -19.34
CA GLU A 102 14.57 -9.58 -18.53
C GLU A 102 15.49 -8.86 -17.53
N ILE A 103 15.58 -9.38 -16.33
CA ILE A 103 16.48 -8.86 -15.30
C ILE A 103 17.51 -9.91 -14.93
N ASP A 104 18.77 -9.53 -14.95
CA ASP A 104 19.87 -10.40 -14.54
C ASP A 104 19.82 -10.65 -13.02
N GLU A 105 20.28 -11.81 -12.59
CA GLU A 105 20.18 -12.22 -11.19
C GLU A 105 21.01 -11.33 -10.26
N ASP A 106 22.15 -10.80 -10.72
CA ASP A 106 22.99 -9.86 -9.99
C ASP A 106 22.33 -8.47 -9.85
N ALA A 107 21.68 -7.98 -10.90
CA ALA A 107 20.90 -6.75 -10.85
C ALA A 107 19.70 -6.88 -9.91
N LEU A 108 19.02 -8.03 -9.96
CA LEU A 108 17.90 -8.35 -9.05
C LEU A 108 18.35 -8.38 -7.60
N GLU A 109 19.49 -9.03 -7.33
CA GLU A 109 20.10 -9.14 -6.00
C GLU A 109 20.49 -7.76 -5.45
N PHE A 110 21.14 -6.96 -6.30
CA PHE A 110 21.54 -5.60 -5.96
C PHE A 110 20.33 -4.71 -5.62
N LEU A 111 19.30 -4.69 -6.45
CA LEU A 111 18.11 -3.88 -6.21
C LEU A 111 17.39 -4.31 -4.94
N ALA A 112 17.31 -5.62 -4.67
CA ALA A 112 16.71 -6.13 -3.46
C ALA A 112 17.47 -5.72 -2.20
N ASP A 113 18.79 -5.64 -2.28
CA ASP A 113 19.67 -5.24 -1.18
C ASP A 113 19.57 -3.73 -0.92
N VAL A 114 19.74 -2.93 -1.97
CA VAL A 114 19.77 -1.45 -1.87
C VAL A 114 18.43 -0.86 -1.44
N SER A 115 17.32 -1.52 -1.76
CA SER A 115 15.97 -1.05 -1.37
C SER A 115 15.74 -1.07 0.14
N GLY A 116 16.53 -1.85 0.90
CA GLY A 116 16.39 -1.92 2.36
C GLY A 116 14.99 -2.33 2.85
N GLY A 117 14.24 -3.10 2.01
CA GLY A 117 12.87 -3.50 2.31
C GLY A 117 11.79 -2.51 1.86
N ASP A 118 12.17 -1.41 1.21
CA ASP A 118 11.23 -0.46 0.62
C ASP A 118 10.78 -0.94 -0.78
N ALA A 119 9.58 -1.54 -0.81
CA ALA A 119 8.97 -2.03 -2.04
C ALA A 119 8.73 -0.93 -3.09
N ARG A 120 8.37 0.28 -2.67
CA ARG A 120 8.10 1.40 -3.58
C ARG A 120 9.38 1.83 -4.30
N SER A 121 10.47 2.01 -3.57
CA SER A 121 11.78 2.33 -4.15
C SER A 121 12.25 1.24 -5.11
N ALA A 122 12.10 -0.03 -4.74
CA ALA A 122 12.45 -1.16 -5.58
C ALA A 122 11.64 -1.20 -6.88
N LEU A 123 10.33 -1.03 -6.80
CA LEU A 123 9.44 -1.02 -7.98
C LEU A 123 9.70 0.18 -8.89
N ASN A 124 9.94 1.37 -8.34
CA ASN A 124 10.29 2.56 -9.13
C ASN A 124 11.60 2.35 -9.89
N ALA A 125 12.59 1.70 -9.30
CA ALA A 125 13.85 1.38 -9.98
C ALA A 125 13.64 0.45 -11.18
N ILE A 126 12.81 -0.60 -11.02
CA ILE A 126 12.44 -1.50 -12.13
C ILE A 126 11.67 -0.76 -13.22
N GLU A 127 10.67 0.03 -12.85
CA GLU A 127 9.88 0.81 -13.82
C GLU A 127 10.80 1.72 -14.64
N LEU A 128 11.69 2.45 -13.97
CA LEU A 128 12.66 3.30 -14.63
C LEU A 128 13.58 2.50 -15.55
N GLY A 129 14.13 1.39 -15.07
CA GLY A 129 14.99 0.49 -15.87
C GLY A 129 14.30 0.00 -17.13
N VAL A 130 13.06 -0.49 -17.02
CA VAL A 130 12.30 -1.00 -18.17
C VAL A 130 11.98 0.12 -19.17
N LEU A 131 11.64 1.33 -18.69
CA LEU A 131 11.23 2.43 -19.56
C LEU A 131 12.39 3.17 -20.24
N THR A 132 13.60 3.12 -19.66
CA THR A 132 14.74 3.89 -20.16
C THR A 132 15.81 3.05 -20.85
N THR A 133 15.80 1.74 -20.67
CA THR A 133 16.75 0.85 -21.34
C THR A 133 16.29 0.55 -22.76
N GLU A 134 17.18 0.73 -23.73
CA GLU A 134 16.92 0.40 -25.12
C GLU A 134 16.78 -1.11 -25.32
N ARG A 135 15.99 -1.49 -26.34
CA ARG A 135 15.86 -2.90 -26.72
C ARG A 135 17.13 -3.39 -27.37
N SER A 136 17.55 -4.57 -26.97
CA SER A 136 18.67 -5.28 -27.60
C SER A 136 18.29 -5.87 -28.97
N GLU A 137 19.24 -6.41 -29.72
CA GLU A 137 19.03 -7.02 -31.03
C GLU A 137 18.03 -8.17 -31.02
N ASP A 138 17.86 -8.84 -29.87
CA ASP A 138 16.87 -9.91 -29.65
C ASP A 138 15.44 -9.37 -29.42
N GLY A 139 15.25 -8.05 -29.42
CA GLY A 139 13.98 -7.38 -29.19
C GLY A 139 13.57 -7.26 -27.72
N LYS A 140 14.42 -7.70 -26.79
CA LYS A 140 14.16 -7.63 -25.35
C LYS A 140 14.87 -6.44 -24.69
N ILE A 141 14.39 -6.09 -23.52
CA ILE A 141 15.02 -5.12 -22.63
C ILE A 141 15.80 -5.89 -21.57
N HIS A 142 17.11 -5.71 -21.51
CA HIS A 142 17.96 -6.38 -20.53
C HIS A 142 18.35 -5.41 -19.41
N ILE A 143 17.88 -5.69 -18.20
CA ILE A 143 18.21 -4.93 -16.99
C ILE A 143 19.41 -5.61 -16.34
N THR A 144 20.55 -4.96 -16.44
CA THR A 144 21.85 -5.39 -15.92
C THR A 144 22.36 -4.41 -14.87
N LEU A 145 23.40 -4.79 -14.11
CA LEU A 145 24.11 -3.88 -13.21
C LEU A 145 24.84 -2.78 -13.97
#